data_981593e65b19e0d1b01c132493d06e53
#
_entry.id   981593e65b19e0d1b01c132493d06e53
#
_cell.length_a   1.000
_cell.length_b   1.000
_cell.length_c   1.000
_cell.angle_alpha   90.00
_cell.angle_beta   90.00
_cell.angle_gamma   90.00
#
_symmetry.space_group_name_H-M   'P 1'
#
loop_
_entity.id
_entity.type
_entity.pdbx_description
1 polymer ?
#
loop_
_entity_poly.entity_id
_entity_poly.type
_entity_poly.pdbx_seq_one_letter_code
_entity_poly.pdbx_strand_id
1 'polypeptide(L)'
;MSIRMIGIDHSLAGLDVRAKFSFTKKSAAEAMEQFKELEGVKGCVLLSTCNRMELWASTTKECEQDLLVWLCHYEGLAPFEYDRYFVKREGKEAVEHLFSLACGLKS
;
A
#
# COMPACT_ATOMS: atom_id res chain seq x y z
N MET A 1 1.12 -5.99 17.72
CA MET A 1 0.50 -5.72 16.40
C MET A 1 1.01 -4.41 15.86
N SER A 2 1.37 -4.40 14.60
CA SER A 2 1.87 -3.19 13.92
C SER A 2 0.95 -2.79 12.79
N ILE A 3 0.82 -1.49 12.57
CA ILE A 3 0.12 -0.94 11.42
C ILE A 3 1.19 -0.42 10.47
N ARG A 4 1.14 -0.86 9.23
CA ARG A 4 2.07 -0.45 8.18
C ARG A 4 1.31 0.02 6.95
N MET A 5 1.89 0.96 6.23
CA MET A 5 1.29 1.49 5.02
C MET A 5 2.36 1.82 3.99
N ILE A 6 2.08 1.52 2.73
CA ILE A 6 2.82 2.09 1.61
C ILE A 6 1.82 2.75 0.67
N GLY A 7 2.26 3.81 0.00
CA GLY A 7 1.37 4.51 -0.91
C GLY A 7 2.11 5.27 -1.99
N ILE A 8 1.40 5.52 -3.07
CA ILE A 8 1.89 6.29 -4.21
C ILE A 8 0.78 7.26 -4.61
N ASP A 9 1.14 8.50 -4.90
CA ASP A 9 0.16 9.50 -5.34
C ASP A 9 0.74 10.38 -6.46
N HIS A 10 -0.08 11.29 -6.95
CA HIS A 10 0.27 12.14 -8.08
C HIS A 10 1.45 13.09 -7.79
N SER A 11 1.77 13.34 -6.53
CA SER A 11 2.91 14.20 -6.18
C SER A 11 4.24 13.47 -6.29
N LEU A 12 4.22 12.13 -6.23
CA LEU A 12 5.43 11.30 -6.26
C LEU A 12 5.71 10.68 -7.62
N ALA A 13 4.67 10.44 -8.42
CA ALA A 13 4.81 9.68 -9.65
C ALA A 13 3.87 10.21 -10.73
N GLY A 14 4.32 10.17 -11.97
CA GLY A 14 3.51 10.50 -13.12
C GLY A 14 2.46 9.42 -13.40
N LEU A 15 1.59 9.72 -14.34
CA LEU A 15 0.47 8.85 -14.69
C LEU A 15 0.90 7.45 -15.14
N ASP A 16 1.98 7.35 -15.87
CA ASP A 16 2.50 6.08 -16.37
C ASP A 16 2.93 5.14 -15.24
N VAL A 17 3.60 5.68 -14.21
CA VAL A 17 4.00 4.89 -13.04
C VAL A 17 2.78 4.52 -12.22
N ARG A 18 1.88 5.48 -11.96
CA ARG A 18 0.67 5.22 -11.17
C ARG A 18 -0.21 4.16 -11.81
N ALA A 19 -0.29 4.13 -13.14
CA ALA A 19 -1.08 3.14 -13.85
C ALA A 19 -0.61 1.70 -13.59
N LYS A 20 0.69 1.51 -13.36
CA LYS A 20 1.24 0.17 -13.07
C LYS A 20 0.78 -0.38 -11.72
N PHE A 21 0.35 0.50 -10.82
CA PHE A 21 -0.09 0.13 -9.48
C PHE A 21 -1.57 0.45 -9.23
N SER A 22 -2.34 0.71 -10.27
CA SER A 22 -3.76 0.97 -10.09
C SER A 22 -4.54 -0.34 -10.05
N PHE A 23 -5.64 -0.32 -9.29
CA PHE A 23 -6.48 -1.49 -9.10
C PHE A 23 -7.94 -1.12 -9.36
N THR A 24 -8.66 -2.04 -9.98
CA THR A 24 -10.11 -1.97 -10.01
C THR A 24 -10.63 -2.51 -8.68
N LYS A 25 -11.92 -2.34 -8.43
CA LYS A 25 -12.55 -2.90 -7.23
C LYS A 25 -12.33 -4.42 -7.14
N LYS A 26 -12.49 -5.11 -8.27
CA LYS A 26 -12.31 -6.56 -8.34
C LYS A 26 -10.86 -6.97 -8.15
N SER A 27 -9.92 -6.33 -8.84
CA SER A 27 -8.51 -6.69 -8.73
C SER A 27 -7.94 -6.34 -7.35
N ALA A 28 -8.44 -5.28 -6.72
CA ALA A 28 -8.05 -4.93 -5.36
C ALA A 28 -8.50 -6.02 -4.38
N ALA A 29 -9.72 -6.54 -4.53
CA ALA A 29 -10.22 -7.62 -3.68
C ALA A 29 -9.39 -8.90 -3.85
N GLU A 30 -9.02 -9.23 -5.07
CA GLU A 30 -8.19 -10.41 -5.35
C GLU A 30 -6.80 -10.26 -4.72
N ALA A 31 -6.20 -9.07 -4.83
CA ALA A 31 -4.89 -8.81 -4.24
C ALA A 31 -4.94 -8.91 -2.71
N MET A 32 -5.97 -8.33 -2.10
CA MET A 32 -6.14 -8.41 -0.64
C MET A 32 -6.28 -9.85 -0.15
N GLU A 33 -7.01 -10.68 -0.89
CA GLU A 33 -7.15 -12.09 -0.52
C GLU A 33 -5.80 -12.80 -0.50
N GLN A 34 -4.95 -12.57 -1.48
CA GLN A 34 -3.63 -13.17 -1.52
C GLN A 34 -2.72 -12.63 -0.43
N PHE A 35 -2.77 -11.32 -0.20
CA PHE A 35 -1.91 -10.69 0.81
C PHE A 35 -2.26 -11.18 2.21
N LYS A 36 -3.53 -11.36 2.50
CA LYS A 36 -3.99 -11.85 3.82
C LYS A 36 -3.52 -13.26 4.16
N GLU A 37 -3.17 -14.05 3.16
CA GLU A 37 -2.68 -15.42 3.37
C GLU A 37 -1.23 -15.47 3.83
N LEU A 38 -0.51 -14.36 3.75
CA LEU A 38 0.90 -14.32 4.17
C LEU A 38 1.04 -14.42 5.67
N GLU A 39 2.07 -15.14 6.09
CA GLU A 39 2.35 -15.30 7.52
C GLU A 39 2.63 -13.95 8.17
N GLY A 40 1.98 -13.69 9.31
CA GLY A 40 2.14 -12.46 10.06
C GLY A 40 1.19 -11.34 9.65
N VAL A 41 0.45 -11.48 8.56
CA VAL A 41 -0.54 -10.50 8.14
C VAL A 41 -1.88 -10.83 8.80
N LYS A 42 -2.40 -9.90 9.60
CA LYS A 42 -3.68 -10.06 10.33
C LYS A 42 -4.85 -9.47 9.56
N GLY A 43 -4.60 -8.44 8.78
CA GLY A 43 -5.61 -7.83 7.95
C GLY A 43 -4.97 -6.83 7.00
N CYS A 44 -5.70 -6.45 5.96
CA CYS A 44 -5.19 -5.46 5.03
C CYS A 44 -6.33 -4.73 4.35
N VAL A 45 -6.01 -3.53 3.85
CA VAL A 45 -6.90 -2.73 3.02
C VAL A 45 -6.08 -2.17 1.87
N LEU A 46 -6.63 -2.27 0.67
CA LEU A 46 -6.01 -1.66 -0.51
C LEU A 46 -6.97 -0.62 -1.06
N LEU A 47 -6.53 0.63 -1.08
CA LEU A 47 -7.30 1.76 -1.58
C LEU A 47 -6.69 2.20 -2.91
N SER A 48 -7.50 2.32 -3.93
CA SER A 48 -7.03 2.76 -5.24
C SER A 48 -8.02 3.74 -5.84
N THR A 49 -7.53 4.94 -6.13
CA THR A 49 -8.30 5.99 -6.80
C THR A 49 -7.51 6.49 -8.00
N CYS A 50 -8.05 7.44 -8.75
CA CYS A 50 -7.31 8.02 -9.87
C CYS A 50 -6.06 8.79 -9.44
N ASN A 51 -6.00 9.25 -8.18
CA ASN A 51 -4.91 10.07 -7.69
C ASN A 51 -3.91 9.32 -6.81
N ARG A 52 -4.30 8.21 -6.18
CA ARG A 52 -3.44 7.50 -5.24
C ARG A 52 -3.80 6.04 -5.11
N MET A 53 -2.81 5.26 -4.68
CA MET A 53 -3.01 3.87 -4.27
C MET A 53 -2.29 3.70 -2.94
N GLU A 54 -2.95 3.05 -1.98
CA GLU A 54 -2.37 2.78 -0.67
C GLU A 54 -2.67 1.34 -0.26
N LEU A 55 -1.64 0.67 0.25
CA LEU A 55 -1.77 -0.66 0.83
C LEU A 55 -1.50 -0.53 2.33
N TRP A 56 -2.49 -0.89 3.12
CA TRP A 56 -2.45 -0.86 4.58
C TRP A 56 -2.47 -2.28 5.10
N ALA A 57 -1.68 -2.55 6.12
CA ALA A 57 -1.64 -3.87 6.73
C ALA A 57 -1.54 -3.79 8.25
N SER A 58 -2.26 -4.68 8.90
CA SER A 58 -2.10 -4.97 10.32
C SER A 58 -1.30 -6.26 10.42
N THR A 59 -0.15 -6.22 11.08
CA THR A 59 0.78 -7.35 11.11
C THR A 59 1.20 -7.68 12.54
N THR A 60 1.72 -8.89 12.74
CA THR A 60 2.38 -9.25 13.99
C THR A 60 3.72 -8.52 14.06
N LYS A 61 4.31 -8.43 15.27
CA LYS A 61 5.61 -7.79 15.46
C LYS A 61 6.72 -8.53 14.72
N GLU A 62 6.58 -9.85 14.60
CA GLU A 62 7.57 -10.70 13.96
C GLU A 62 7.40 -10.79 12.43
N CYS A 63 6.40 -10.10 11.88
CA CYS A 63 6.12 -10.17 10.46
C CYS A 63 7.29 -9.59 9.65
N GLU A 64 7.86 -10.42 8.79
CA GLU A 64 9.00 -10.04 7.96
C GLU A 64 8.58 -9.62 6.55
N GLN A 65 7.28 -9.57 6.28
CA GLN A 65 6.79 -9.19 4.96
C GLN A 65 7.10 -7.72 4.68
N ASP A 66 7.65 -7.45 3.51
CA ASP A 66 7.86 -6.10 3.01
C ASP A 66 6.72 -5.77 2.03
N LEU A 67 5.93 -4.76 2.36
CA LEU A 67 4.75 -4.42 1.57
C LEU A 67 5.11 -4.03 0.13
N LEU A 68 6.19 -3.26 -0.04
CA LEU A 68 6.61 -2.84 -1.37
C LEU A 68 7.10 -4.02 -2.20
N VAL A 69 7.90 -4.90 -1.62
CA VAL A 69 8.41 -6.08 -2.32
C VAL A 69 7.24 -6.96 -2.74
N TRP A 70 6.30 -7.21 -1.83
CA TRP A 70 5.14 -8.03 -2.16
C TRP A 70 4.32 -7.41 -3.30
N LEU A 71 4.04 -6.10 -3.19
CA LEU A 71 3.23 -5.41 -4.19
C LEU A 71 3.88 -5.43 -5.57
N CYS A 72 5.18 -5.13 -5.63
CA CYS A 72 5.89 -5.14 -6.91
C CYS A 72 5.93 -6.53 -7.52
N HIS A 73 6.19 -7.57 -6.72
CA HIS A 73 6.17 -8.93 -7.21
C HIS A 73 4.78 -9.34 -7.70
N TYR A 74 3.73 -8.89 -7.01
CA TYR A 74 2.37 -9.16 -7.43
C TYR A 74 2.09 -8.56 -8.82
N GLU A 75 2.64 -7.38 -9.10
CA GLU A 75 2.48 -6.68 -10.38
C GLU A 75 3.53 -7.10 -11.42
N GLY A 76 4.47 -7.96 -11.06
CA GLY A 76 5.54 -8.40 -11.98
C GLY A 76 6.61 -7.35 -12.19
N LEU A 77 6.85 -6.50 -11.19
CA LEU A 77 7.79 -5.38 -11.28
C LEU A 77 8.96 -5.57 -10.31
N ALA A 78 10.10 -4.93 -10.63
CA ALA A 78 11.29 -4.98 -9.77
C ALA A 78 11.20 -3.92 -8.67
N PRO A 79 11.21 -4.30 -7.38
CA PRO A 79 11.03 -3.34 -6.29
C PRO A 79 12.01 -2.17 -6.31
N PHE A 80 13.29 -2.41 -6.63
CA PHE A 80 14.29 -1.34 -6.59
C PHE A 80 14.05 -0.24 -7.62
N GLU A 81 13.31 -0.54 -8.70
CA GLU A 81 13.00 0.47 -9.72
C GLU A 81 11.90 1.41 -9.28
N TYR A 82 11.05 0.99 -8.34
CA TYR A 82 9.86 1.74 -7.95
C TYR A 82 9.88 2.26 -6.52
N ASP A 83 10.86 1.86 -5.71
CA ASP A 83 10.93 2.27 -4.31
C ASP A 83 10.83 3.78 -4.12
N ARG A 84 11.46 4.57 -4.96
CA ARG A 84 11.49 6.03 -4.85
C ARG A 84 10.13 6.71 -5.02
N TYR A 85 9.16 6.00 -5.58
CA TYR A 85 7.82 6.54 -5.81
C TYR A 85 6.87 6.30 -4.65
N PHE A 86 7.31 5.57 -3.64
CA PHE A 86 6.45 5.18 -2.54
C PHE A 86 6.78 5.89 -1.24
N VAL A 87 5.73 6.25 -0.50
CA VAL A 87 5.82 6.68 0.89
C VAL A 87 5.55 5.46 1.75
N LYS A 88 6.35 5.29 2.81
CA LYS A 88 6.18 4.19 3.78
C LYS A 88 5.93 4.79 5.14
N ARG A 89 4.93 4.29 5.84
CA ARG A 89 4.58 4.75 7.18
C ARG A 89 4.30 3.56 8.08
N GLU A 90 4.62 3.70 9.36
CA GLU A 90 4.40 2.65 10.35
C GLU A 90 3.87 3.25 11.65
N GLY A 91 3.10 2.44 12.40
CA GLY A 91 2.65 2.77 13.74
C GLY A 91 1.87 4.07 13.80
N LYS A 92 2.26 4.94 14.72
CA LYS A 92 1.58 6.21 14.95
C LYS A 92 1.52 7.08 13.71
N GLU A 93 2.59 7.14 12.94
CA GLU A 93 2.66 7.94 11.71
C GLU A 93 1.63 7.45 10.69
N ALA A 94 1.46 6.14 10.55
CA ALA A 94 0.45 5.57 9.66
C ALA A 94 -0.96 5.94 10.11
N VAL A 95 -1.23 5.88 11.40
CA VAL A 95 -2.54 6.23 11.95
C VAL A 95 -2.84 7.70 11.75
N GLU A 96 -1.85 8.57 11.96
CA GLU A 96 -2.02 10.01 11.74
C GLU A 96 -2.32 10.32 10.28
N HIS A 97 -1.67 9.62 9.35
CA HIS A 97 -1.93 9.77 7.93
C HIS A 97 -3.37 9.39 7.58
N LEU A 98 -3.84 8.26 8.10
CA LEU A 98 -5.20 7.81 7.88
C LEU A 98 -6.22 8.81 8.41
N PHE A 99 -5.97 9.34 9.59
CA PHE A 99 -6.84 10.35 10.20
C PHE A 99 -6.90 11.62 9.35
N SER A 100 -5.75 12.06 8.83
CA SER A 100 -5.68 13.24 7.96
C SER A 100 -6.48 13.05 6.68
N LEU A 101 -6.43 11.86 6.09
CA LEU A 101 -7.21 11.54 4.90
C LEU A 101 -8.70 11.58 5.21
N ALA A 102 -9.10 10.99 6.33
CA ALA A 102 -10.50 10.92 6.74
C ALA A 102 -11.07 12.32 7.03
N CYS A 103 -10.24 13.24 7.51
CA CYS A 103 -10.64 14.62 7.79
C CYS A 103 -10.56 15.54 6.56
N GLY A 104 -10.16 15.01 5.41
CA GLY A 104 -10.06 15.80 4.19
C GLY A 104 -8.86 16.75 4.14
N LEU A 105 -7.85 16.55 5.00
CA LEU A 105 -6.65 17.36 5.03
C LEU A 105 -5.68 17.02 3.91
N LYS A 106 -5.86 15.85 3.30
CA LYS A 106 -5.08 15.39 2.14
C LYS A 106 -6.05 14.90 1.08
N SER A 107 -5.77 15.19 -0.16
CA SER A 107 -6.62 14.79 -1.27
C SER A 107 -6.09 13.52 -1.96
#